data_19d3e2b7f1d8f2bbad3a601b46761aa2
#
_entry.id   19d3e2b7f1d8f2bbad3a601b46761aa2
#
_cell.length_a   1.000
_cell.length_b   1.000
_cell.length_c   1.000
_cell.angle_alpha   90.00
_cell.angle_beta   90.00
_cell.angle_gamma   90.00
#
_symmetry.space_group_name_H-M   'P 1'
#
loop_
_entity.id
_entity.type
_entity.pdbx_description
1 polymer ?
#
loop_
_entity_poly.entity_id
_entity_poly.type
_entity_poly.pdbx_seq_one_letter_code
_entity_poly.pdbx_strand_id
1 'polypeptide(L)'
;GSSSLSITVGATDDQNTIDREDDTIAGYSSRGPRRDNGNNNPLDEFKPEVSAPGSNIIQAEGCVTSGGCSNIIDDASDNTYTGRGSGTSYATPAVTGVIALMMEANPELDPFQIKEILKQTAERRGEPFDTSVDPFWNEDFGWGMVDAYEAVKLSLDLQNSGIPIESYSPYLQLHISSVTQDLQNSSTIINGIAWAQQGEISAIEYNLDGGAWYEATYEEINSSSNLPFNWS
;
A
#
# COMPACT_ATOMS: atom_id res chain seq x y z
N GLY A 1 6.53 -2.03 -14.30
CA GLY A 1 5.17 -2.22 -14.80
C GLY A 1 4.63 -1.00 -15.51
N SER A 2 4.11 -1.19 -16.72
CA SER A 2 3.52 -0.09 -17.50
C SER A 2 2.00 -0.22 -17.65
N SER A 3 1.40 -1.29 -17.13
CA SER A 3 -0.05 -1.51 -17.19
C SER A 3 -0.74 -0.89 -15.97
N SER A 4 -1.81 -0.14 -16.17
CA SER A 4 -2.68 0.37 -15.11
C SER A 4 -3.36 -0.75 -14.32
N LEU A 5 -3.56 -1.91 -14.95
CA LEU A 5 -4.22 -3.07 -14.35
C LEU A 5 -3.30 -3.91 -13.46
N SER A 6 -1.97 -3.85 -13.67
CA SER A 6 -1.02 -4.64 -12.88
C SER A 6 -0.71 -3.98 -11.54
N ILE A 7 -0.40 -4.79 -10.54
CA ILE A 7 0.26 -4.35 -9.31
C ILE A 7 1.76 -4.39 -9.57
N THR A 8 2.40 -3.23 -9.51
CA THR A 8 3.85 -3.07 -9.71
C THR A 8 4.51 -2.92 -8.35
N VAL A 9 5.59 -3.65 -8.14
CA VAL A 9 6.26 -3.73 -6.84
C VAL A 9 7.67 -3.16 -6.92
N GLY A 10 7.97 -2.20 -6.05
CA GLY A 10 9.32 -1.70 -5.79
C GLY A 10 10.09 -2.67 -4.88
N ALA A 11 11.41 -2.55 -4.85
CA ALA A 11 12.26 -3.37 -3.98
C ALA A 11 12.88 -2.53 -2.88
N THR A 12 12.74 -2.97 -1.63
CA THR A 12 13.44 -2.41 -0.48
C THR A 12 14.63 -3.28 -0.07
N ASP A 13 15.54 -2.66 0.66
CA ASP A 13 16.64 -3.31 1.35
C ASP A 13 16.34 -3.22 2.85
N ASP A 14 16.16 -4.38 3.48
CA ASP A 14 15.80 -4.54 4.89
C ASP A 14 17.03 -4.44 5.83
N GLN A 15 18.19 -4.06 5.29
CA GLN A 15 19.46 -3.96 6.01
C GLN A 15 19.82 -5.22 6.80
N ASN A 16 19.12 -6.34 6.60
CA ASN A 16 19.18 -7.59 7.37
C ASN A 16 18.87 -7.40 8.85
N THR A 17 17.99 -6.47 9.19
CA THR A 17 17.48 -6.24 10.54
C THR A 17 16.01 -6.63 10.63
N ILE A 18 15.46 -6.63 11.84
CA ILE A 18 14.02 -6.77 12.07
C ILE A 18 13.35 -5.41 12.28
N ASP A 19 14.13 -4.35 12.33
CA ASP A 19 13.66 -2.99 12.47
C ASP A 19 13.25 -2.46 11.09
N ARG A 20 11.98 -2.21 10.90
CA ARG A 20 11.47 -1.70 9.62
C ARG A 20 11.79 -0.21 9.41
N GLU A 21 12.18 0.52 10.47
CA GLU A 21 12.48 1.94 10.36
C GLU A 21 13.78 2.20 9.59
N ASP A 22 14.71 1.25 9.54
CA ASP A 22 15.96 1.37 8.78
C ASP A 22 15.87 0.85 7.34
N ASP A 23 14.69 0.32 6.93
CA ASP A 23 14.45 -0.13 5.57
C ASP A 23 14.57 1.02 4.57
N THR A 24 15.31 0.79 3.50
CA THR A 24 15.53 1.78 2.45
C THR A 24 15.09 1.27 1.09
N ILE A 25 14.84 2.19 0.15
CA ILE A 25 14.62 1.77 -1.24
C ILE A 25 15.92 1.23 -1.84
N ALA A 26 15.88 0.05 -2.45
CA ALA A 26 17.05 -0.54 -3.08
C ALA A 26 17.49 0.30 -4.30
N GLY A 27 18.80 0.55 -4.42
CA GLY A 27 19.34 1.42 -5.46
C GLY A 27 19.06 0.95 -6.90
N TYR A 28 18.74 -0.31 -7.09
CA TYR A 28 18.36 -0.88 -8.39
C TYR A 28 16.84 -0.91 -8.61
N SER A 29 16.02 -0.57 -7.62
CA SER A 29 14.56 -0.56 -7.77
C SER A 29 14.13 0.42 -8.86
N SER A 30 13.21 -0.01 -9.71
CA SER A 30 12.59 0.89 -10.66
C SER A 30 11.68 1.87 -9.93
N ARG A 31 11.80 3.14 -10.30
CA ARG A 31 11.03 4.25 -9.75
C ARG A 31 9.99 4.74 -10.73
N GLY A 32 8.97 5.38 -10.20
CA GLY A 32 7.92 6.00 -10.98
C GLY A 32 8.09 7.50 -11.20
N PRO A 33 7.07 8.18 -11.67
CA PRO A 33 5.86 7.59 -12.27
C PRO A 33 6.16 6.92 -13.62
N ARG A 34 5.24 6.07 -14.12
CA ARG A 34 5.34 5.59 -15.49
C ARG A 34 5.05 6.72 -16.48
N ARG A 35 5.38 6.52 -17.75
CA ARG A 35 5.07 7.50 -18.80
C ARG A 35 3.54 7.68 -18.92
N ASP A 36 3.12 8.93 -19.02
CA ASP A 36 1.77 9.34 -19.31
C ASP A 36 1.22 8.61 -20.55
N ASN A 37 0.02 8.06 -20.42
CA ASN A 37 -0.70 7.36 -21.51
C ASN A 37 -1.68 8.26 -22.26
N GLY A 38 -1.79 9.53 -21.86
CA GLY A 38 -2.64 10.53 -22.50
C GLY A 38 -4.12 10.45 -22.16
N ASN A 39 -4.49 9.73 -21.08
CA ASN A 39 -5.89 9.61 -20.64
C ASN A 39 -6.34 10.69 -19.64
N ASN A 40 -5.45 11.62 -19.29
CA ASN A 40 -5.65 12.68 -18.29
C ASN A 40 -5.98 12.15 -16.87
N ASN A 41 -5.57 10.92 -16.54
CA ASN A 41 -5.68 10.37 -15.20
C ASN A 41 -4.29 10.14 -14.61
N PRO A 42 -3.73 11.08 -13.83
CA PRO A 42 -2.39 10.94 -13.27
C PRO A 42 -2.23 9.76 -12.32
N LEU A 43 -3.32 9.28 -11.71
CA LEU A 43 -3.28 8.15 -10.79
C LEU A 43 -2.91 6.83 -11.48
N ASP A 44 -3.21 6.70 -12.77
CA ASP A 44 -2.79 5.55 -13.58
C ASP A 44 -1.28 5.48 -13.76
N GLU A 45 -0.62 6.63 -13.65
CA GLU A 45 0.82 6.77 -13.84
C GLU A 45 1.62 6.43 -12.59
N PHE A 46 0.96 6.40 -11.44
CA PHE A 46 1.58 6.15 -10.14
C PHE A 46 1.97 4.68 -9.98
N LYS A 47 3.25 4.41 -10.30
CA LYS A 47 3.93 3.12 -10.21
C LYS A 47 5.30 3.29 -9.55
N PRO A 48 5.71 2.44 -8.64
CA PRO A 48 5.03 1.21 -8.19
C PRO A 48 3.80 1.51 -7.32
N GLU A 49 2.92 0.50 -7.14
CA GLU A 49 1.84 0.59 -6.17
C GLU A 49 2.36 0.43 -4.74
N VAL A 50 3.16 -0.56 -4.50
CA VAL A 50 3.76 -0.82 -3.19
C VAL A 50 5.21 -1.28 -3.36
N SER A 51 5.95 -1.32 -2.26
CA SER A 51 7.26 -1.91 -2.20
C SER A 51 7.31 -3.07 -1.21
N ALA A 52 8.29 -3.93 -1.37
CA ALA A 52 8.55 -5.07 -0.50
C ALA A 52 10.03 -5.41 -0.46
N PRO A 53 10.53 -6.16 0.54
CA PRO A 53 11.91 -6.60 0.58
C PRO A 53 12.33 -7.34 -0.70
N GLY A 54 13.43 -6.89 -1.28
CA GLY A 54 13.95 -7.44 -2.54
C GLY A 54 15.47 -7.54 -2.58
N SER A 55 16.19 -7.17 -1.51
CA SER A 55 17.64 -7.27 -1.40
C SER A 55 18.04 -8.45 -0.54
N ASN A 56 19.05 -9.19 -1.01
CA ASN A 56 19.63 -10.31 -0.26
C ASN A 56 18.62 -11.38 0.19
N ILE A 57 17.60 -11.64 -0.60
CA ILE A 57 16.52 -12.56 -0.28
C ILE A 57 17.00 -14.01 -0.39
N ILE A 58 16.76 -14.79 0.66
CA ILE A 58 16.89 -16.24 0.66
C ILE A 58 15.57 -16.81 0.17
N GLN A 59 15.62 -17.67 -0.84
CA GLN A 59 14.44 -18.26 -1.45
C GLN A 59 14.51 -19.79 -1.42
N ALA A 60 13.36 -20.45 -1.59
CA ALA A 60 13.31 -21.88 -1.76
C ALA A 60 14.06 -22.28 -3.03
N GLU A 61 14.85 -23.34 -2.94
CA GLU A 61 15.57 -23.87 -4.08
C GLU A 61 14.64 -24.68 -4.98
N GLY A 62 14.59 -24.31 -6.27
CA GLY A 62 13.79 -25.04 -7.27
C GLY A 62 14.36 -26.39 -7.65
N CYS A 63 15.54 -26.74 -7.16
CA CYS A 63 16.28 -27.90 -7.58
C CYS A 63 17.03 -28.53 -6.42
N VAL A 64 16.48 -29.61 -5.91
CA VAL A 64 17.01 -30.35 -4.76
C VAL A 64 17.84 -31.59 -5.14
N THR A 65 18.01 -31.90 -6.45
CA THR A 65 18.75 -33.06 -6.93
C THR A 65 19.93 -32.65 -7.77
N SER A 66 21.10 -33.13 -7.40
CA SER A 66 22.30 -32.94 -8.17
C SER A 66 22.13 -33.45 -9.61
N GLY A 67 22.44 -32.61 -10.58
CA GLY A 67 22.56 -32.97 -11.99
C GLY A 67 21.48 -32.42 -12.92
N GLY A 68 20.35 -31.91 -12.43
CA GLY A 68 19.28 -31.34 -13.27
C GLY A 68 19.27 -29.82 -13.38
N CYS A 69 20.04 -29.11 -12.56
CA CYS A 69 19.97 -27.69 -12.38
C CYS A 69 21.28 -26.94 -12.55
N SER A 70 22.19 -27.52 -13.29
CA SER A 70 23.59 -27.07 -13.48
C SER A 70 23.75 -25.63 -14.01
N ASN A 71 22.64 -24.92 -14.31
CA ASN A 71 22.68 -23.56 -14.84
C ASN A 71 22.02 -22.52 -13.94
N ILE A 72 21.53 -22.91 -12.76
CA ILE A 72 20.71 -22.00 -11.98
C ILE A 72 21.42 -21.48 -10.74
N ILE A 73 22.19 -22.30 -10.02
CA ILE A 73 22.99 -21.82 -8.88
C ILE A 73 24.07 -22.84 -8.54
N ASP A 74 25.31 -22.39 -8.36
CA ASP A 74 26.46 -23.22 -8.01
C ASP A 74 26.49 -23.70 -6.54
N ASP A 75 25.49 -23.34 -5.74
CA ASP A 75 25.47 -23.59 -4.30
C ASP A 75 24.12 -24.17 -3.88
N ALA A 76 23.81 -25.38 -4.33
CA ALA A 76 22.69 -26.12 -3.75
C ALA A 76 22.96 -26.35 -2.27
N SER A 77 22.17 -25.70 -1.41
CA SER A 77 22.28 -25.87 0.02
C SER A 77 21.62 -27.18 0.46
N ASP A 78 22.20 -27.88 1.43
CA ASP A 78 21.63 -29.10 2.00
C ASP A 78 20.26 -28.89 2.66
N ASN A 79 19.81 -27.62 2.83
CA ASN A 79 18.58 -27.25 3.48
C ASN A 79 17.46 -26.81 2.51
N THR A 80 17.63 -27.02 1.22
CA THR A 80 16.64 -26.68 0.17
C THR A 80 16.41 -25.16 -0.06
N TYR A 81 17.32 -24.32 0.41
CA TYR A 81 17.31 -22.89 0.16
C TYR A 81 18.53 -22.46 -0.63
N THR A 82 18.33 -21.54 -1.57
CA THR A 82 19.43 -20.99 -2.37
C THR A 82 20.18 -19.90 -1.61
N GLY A 83 21.31 -19.50 -2.17
CA GLY A 83 21.98 -18.28 -1.79
C GLY A 83 21.12 -17.02 -2.00
N ARG A 84 21.62 -15.90 -1.50
CA ARG A 84 20.89 -14.63 -1.52
C ARG A 84 20.82 -14.03 -2.92
N GLY A 85 19.61 -13.61 -3.33
CA GLY A 85 19.36 -12.90 -4.57
C GLY A 85 18.77 -11.52 -4.33
N SER A 86 18.90 -10.60 -5.30
CA SER A 86 18.38 -9.23 -5.20
C SER A 86 17.69 -8.81 -6.49
N GLY A 87 16.59 -8.09 -6.38
CA GLY A 87 15.83 -7.56 -7.50
C GLY A 87 14.37 -7.35 -7.15
N THR A 88 13.67 -6.50 -7.91
CA THR A 88 12.19 -6.41 -7.83
C THR A 88 11.52 -7.75 -8.15
N SER A 89 12.23 -8.65 -8.83
CA SER A 89 11.78 -10.03 -9.06
C SER A 89 11.68 -10.88 -7.78
N TYR A 90 12.33 -10.46 -6.70
CA TYR A 90 12.20 -11.08 -5.36
C TYR A 90 11.14 -10.38 -4.51
N ALA A 91 10.98 -9.08 -4.66
CA ALA A 91 9.94 -8.33 -3.99
C ALA A 91 8.52 -8.71 -4.49
N THR A 92 8.36 -8.91 -5.80
CA THR A 92 7.07 -9.24 -6.41
C THR A 92 6.44 -10.53 -5.85
N PRO A 93 7.13 -11.68 -5.73
CA PRO A 93 6.54 -12.89 -5.16
C PRO A 93 6.18 -12.74 -3.67
N ALA A 94 6.86 -11.88 -2.92
CA ALA A 94 6.45 -11.58 -1.54
C ALA A 94 5.05 -10.94 -1.50
N VAL A 95 4.81 -9.92 -2.32
CA VAL A 95 3.47 -9.31 -2.46
C VAL A 95 2.46 -10.31 -3.02
N THR A 96 2.84 -11.18 -3.95
CA THR A 96 1.96 -12.24 -4.46
C THR A 96 1.53 -13.20 -3.35
N GLY A 97 2.43 -13.53 -2.42
CA GLY A 97 2.11 -14.33 -1.24
C GLY A 97 1.10 -13.63 -0.31
N VAL A 98 1.26 -12.33 -0.09
CA VAL A 98 0.30 -11.52 0.68
C VAL A 98 -1.09 -11.53 0.00
N ILE A 99 -1.14 -11.34 -1.32
CA ILE A 99 -2.40 -11.40 -2.09
C ILE A 99 -3.08 -12.77 -1.93
N ALA A 100 -2.30 -13.87 -1.96
CA ALA A 100 -2.87 -15.21 -1.78
C ALA A 100 -3.53 -15.36 -0.38
N LEU A 101 -2.90 -14.81 0.67
CA LEU A 101 -3.49 -14.79 2.02
C LEU A 101 -4.71 -13.87 2.12
N MET A 102 -4.71 -12.73 1.43
CA MET A 102 -5.89 -11.86 1.34
C MET A 102 -7.08 -12.59 0.69
N MET A 103 -6.83 -13.30 -0.42
CA MET A 103 -7.86 -14.09 -1.12
C MET A 103 -8.33 -15.31 -0.31
N GLU A 104 -7.48 -15.89 0.54
CA GLU A 104 -7.89 -16.92 1.49
C GLU A 104 -8.81 -16.33 2.57
N ALA A 105 -8.48 -15.15 3.09
CA ALA A 105 -9.27 -14.44 4.09
C ALA A 105 -10.61 -13.94 3.54
N ASN A 106 -10.65 -13.52 2.27
CA ASN A 106 -11.85 -13.04 1.59
C ASN A 106 -11.81 -13.41 0.09
N PRO A 107 -12.42 -14.55 -0.29
CA PRO A 107 -12.43 -15.00 -1.68
C PRO A 107 -13.26 -14.15 -2.66
N GLU A 108 -14.09 -13.24 -2.14
CA GLU A 108 -14.95 -12.37 -2.95
C GLU A 108 -14.23 -11.12 -3.48
N LEU A 109 -12.98 -10.86 -3.01
CA LEU A 109 -12.20 -9.70 -3.44
C LEU A 109 -11.87 -9.76 -4.94
N ASP A 110 -12.19 -8.70 -5.65
CA ASP A 110 -11.75 -8.51 -7.02
C ASP A 110 -10.32 -7.94 -7.11
N PRO A 111 -9.66 -7.97 -8.27
CA PRO A 111 -8.30 -7.46 -8.43
C PRO A 111 -8.14 -5.98 -8.10
N PHE A 112 -9.16 -5.14 -8.30
CA PHE A 112 -9.11 -3.72 -7.97
C PHE A 112 -9.16 -3.51 -6.47
N GLN A 113 -10.05 -4.23 -5.77
CA GLN A 113 -10.16 -4.19 -4.32
C GLN A 113 -8.86 -4.66 -3.65
N ILE A 114 -8.27 -5.76 -4.14
CA ILE A 114 -6.96 -6.24 -3.67
C ILE A 114 -5.90 -5.14 -3.79
N LYS A 115 -5.83 -4.51 -4.95
CA LYS A 115 -4.87 -3.43 -5.22
C LYS A 115 -5.08 -2.24 -4.28
N GLU A 116 -6.31 -1.82 -4.08
CA GLU A 116 -6.63 -0.68 -3.22
C GLU A 116 -6.41 -1.01 -1.74
N ILE A 117 -6.73 -2.22 -1.28
CA ILE A 117 -6.41 -2.68 0.08
C ILE A 117 -4.88 -2.63 0.30
N LEU A 118 -4.09 -3.14 -0.64
CA LEU A 118 -2.62 -3.08 -0.53
C LEU A 118 -2.11 -1.64 -0.43
N LYS A 119 -2.65 -0.71 -1.23
CA LYS A 119 -2.30 0.71 -1.18
C LYS A 119 -2.73 1.35 0.14
N GLN A 120 -3.92 1.04 0.61
CA GLN A 120 -4.50 1.60 1.82
C GLN A 120 -3.77 1.14 3.08
N THR A 121 -3.39 -0.13 3.15
CA THR A 121 -2.74 -0.74 4.32
C THR A 121 -1.23 -0.66 4.30
N ALA A 122 -0.63 -0.20 3.21
CA ALA A 122 0.81 -0.06 3.10
C ALA A 122 1.36 0.88 4.19
N GLU A 123 2.47 0.49 4.78
CA GLU A 123 3.21 1.32 5.72
C GLU A 123 3.83 2.51 4.99
N ARG A 124 3.41 3.73 5.33
CA ARG A 124 3.82 4.95 4.64
C ARG A 124 5.32 5.19 4.78
N ARG A 125 5.99 5.47 3.66
CA ARG A 125 7.41 5.74 3.58
C ARG A 125 7.69 6.82 2.55
N GLY A 126 8.68 7.66 2.86
CA GLY A 126 9.10 8.74 1.97
C GLY A 126 8.11 9.92 1.93
N GLU A 127 8.53 10.97 1.24
CA GLU A 127 7.71 12.17 1.05
C GLU A 127 6.82 12.03 -0.20
N PRO A 128 5.57 12.48 -0.17
CA PRO A 128 4.69 12.43 -1.33
C PRO A 128 5.29 13.14 -2.55
N PHE A 129 5.06 12.58 -3.73
CA PHE A 129 5.53 13.15 -5.00
C PHE A 129 4.77 14.41 -5.38
N ASP A 130 3.44 14.37 -5.32
CA ASP A 130 2.55 15.50 -5.63
C ASP A 130 1.30 15.42 -4.76
N THR A 131 1.28 16.17 -3.68
CA THR A 131 0.16 16.19 -2.72
C THR A 131 -1.13 16.77 -3.29
N SER A 132 -1.08 17.45 -4.43
CA SER A 132 -2.28 17.94 -5.12
C SER A 132 -3.01 16.83 -5.91
N VAL A 133 -2.34 15.69 -6.13
CA VAL A 133 -2.89 14.53 -6.85
C VAL A 133 -3.14 13.37 -5.92
N ASP A 134 -2.14 13.03 -5.09
CA ASP A 134 -2.22 11.97 -4.09
C ASP A 134 -1.35 12.32 -2.88
N PRO A 135 -1.91 12.31 -1.66
CA PRO A 135 -1.18 12.74 -0.46
C PRO A 135 -0.17 11.71 0.07
N PHE A 136 -0.09 10.52 -0.53
CA PHE A 136 0.68 9.41 0.02
C PHE A 136 1.71 8.82 -0.94
N TRP A 137 1.40 8.80 -2.24
CA TRP A 137 2.27 8.15 -3.21
C TRP A 137 3.58 8.88 -3.42
N ASN A 138 4.68 8.12 -3.52
CA ASN A 138 5.98 8.63 -3.94
C ASN A 138 6.68 7.68 -4.93
N GLU A 139 7.69 8.21 -5.62
CA GLU A 139 8.37 7.51 -6.71
C GLU A 139 9.12 6.26 -6.26
N ASP A 140 9.58 6.22 -5.00
CA ASP A 140 10.42 5.17 -4.45
C ASP A 140 9.59 3.99 -3.94
N PHE A 141 8.68 4.24 -3.00
CA PHE A 141 7.95 3.21 -2.27
C PHE A 141 6.54 2.96 -2.79
N GLY A 142 6.06 3.77 -3.75
CA GLY A 142 4.65 3.76 -4.11
C GLY A 142 3.80 4.35 -2.99
N TRP A 143 2.70 3.69 -2.66
CA TRP A 143 1.88 4.04 -1.49
C TRP A 143 2.50 3.60 -0.16
N GLY A 144 3.63 2.91 -0.19
CA GLY A 144 4.39 2.47 0.96
C GLY A 144 4.91 1.05 0.86
N MET A 145 5.47 0.56 1.95
CA MET A 145 5.89 -0.84 2.08
C MET A 145 4.68 -1.72 2.40
N VAL A 146 4.59 -2.89 1.75
CA VAL A 146 3.50 -3.84 2.01
C VAL A 146 3.45 -4.24 3.48
N ASP A 147 2.26 -4.15 4.08
CA ASP A 147 1.97 -4.70 5.40
C ASP A 147 1.03 -5.90 5.24
N ALA A 148 1.59 -7.10 5.39
CA ALA A 148 0.85 -8.34 5.21
C ALA A 148 -0.24 -8.52 6.26
N TYR A 149 0.03 -8.11 7.51
CA TYR A 149 -0.93 -8.26 8.60
C TYR A 149 -2.14 -7.35 8.40
N GLU A 150 -1.92 -6.07 8.14
CA GLU A 150 -3.03 -5.12 7.96
C GLU A 150 -3.82 -5.42 6.67
N ALA A 151 -3.15 -5.85 5.58
CA ALA A 151 -3.84 -6.22 4.35
C ALA A 151 -4.75 -7.45 4.54
N VAL A 152 -4.26 -8.49 5.19
CA VAL A 152 -5.05 -9.71 5.47
C VAL A 152 -6.14 -9.43 6.49
N LYS A 153 -5.85 -8.66 7.52
CA LYS A 153 -6.83 -8.26 8.54
C LYS A 153 -7.98 -7.48 7.92
N LEU A 154 -7.70 -6.45 7.12
CA LEU A 154 -8.76 -5.69 6.44
C LEU A 154 -9.59 -6.57 5.50
N SER A 155 -8.95 -7.48 4.77
CA SER A 155 -9.65 -8.46 3.92
C SER A 155 -10.63 -9.33 4.73
N LEU A 156 -10.20 -9.81 5.90
CA LEU A 156 -11.03 -10.61 6.81
C LEU A 156 -12.14 -9.78 7.46
N ASP A 157 -11.86 -8.55 7.86
CA ASP A 157 -12.84 -7.64 8.46
C ASP A 157 -13.96 -7.32 7.45
N LEU A 158 -13.62 -7.11 6.18
CA LEU A 158 -14.60 -6.94 5.09
C LEU A 158 -15.45 -8.20 4.91
N GLN A 159 -14.86 -9.39 4.92
CA GLN A 159 -15.60 -10.66 4.84
C GLN A 159 -16.57 -10.82 6.01
N ASN A 160 -16.15 -10.44 7.23
CA ASN A 160 -16.94 -10.62 8.45
C ASN A 160 -17.98 -9.51 8.69
N SER A 161 -17.86 -8.38 8.02
CA SER A 161 -18.73 -7.21 8.23
C SER A 161 -20.18 -7.45 7.80
N GLY A 162 -20.42 -8.43 6.94
CA GLY A 162 -21.71 -8.65 6.30
C GLY A 162 -22.10 -7.54 5.32
N ILE A 163 -21.23 -6.57 5.08
CA ILE A 163 -21.39 -5.55 4.06
C ILE A 163 -21.09 -6.21 2.71
N PRO A 164 -21.99 -6.11 1.71
CA PRO A 164 -21.69 -6.59 0.37
C PRO A 164 -20.39 -5.99 -0.13
N ILE A 165 -19.50 -6.81 -0.67
CA ILE A 165 -18.18 -6.36 -1.12
C ILE A 165 -18.27 -5.26 -2.18
N GLU A 166 -19.36 -5.25 -2.96
CA GLU A 166 -19.68 -4.21 -3.95
C GLU A 166 -19.95 -2.85 -3.28
N SER A 167 -20.30 -2.84 -1.99
CA SER A 167 -20.49 -1.62 -1.20
C SER A 167 -19.19 -1.09 -0.58
N TYR A 168 -18.13 -1.88 -0.60
CA TYR A 168 -16.82 -1.42 -0.17
C TYR A 168 -16.25 -0.49 -1.23
N SER A 169 -16.03 0.77 -0.86
CA SER A 169 -15.38 1.75 -1.73
C SER A 169 -13.89 1.85 -1.38
N PRO A 170 -13.02 1.13 -2.09
CA PRO A 170 -11.58 1.23 -1.90
C PRO A 170 -11.04 2.61 -2.33
N TYR A 171 -11.89 3.40 -2.96
CA TYR A 171 -11.56 4.73 -3.48
C TYR A 171 -11.80 5.85 -2.47
N LEU A 172 -12.31 5.54 -1.28
CA LEU A 172 -12.46 6.49 -0.19
C LEU A 172 -11.32 6.32 0.81
N GLN A 173 -10.59 7.38 1.08
CA GLN A 173 -9.53 7.40 2.07
C GLN A 173 -9.72 8.54 3.06
N LEU A 174 -9.45 8.25 4.31
CA LEU A 174 -9.41 9.21 5.40
C LEU A 174 -8.11 9.03 6.17
N HIS A 175 -7.36 10.08 6.33
CA HIS A 175 -6.10 10.06 7.05
C HIS A 175 -6.08 11.14 8.12
N ILE A 176 -5.67 10.78 9.33
CA ILE A 176 -5.42 11.75 10.42
C ILE A 176 -3.98 12.21 10.29
N SER A 177 -3.80 13.48 9.94
CA SER A 177 -2.47 14.08 9.74
C SER A 177 -1.85 14.53 11.05
N SER A 178 -2.66 15.01 12.00
CA SER A 178 -2.16 15.44 13.31
C SER A 178 -3.23 15.41 14.38
N VAL A 179 -2.81 15.19 15.61
CA VAL A 179 -3.60 15.35 16.82
C VAL A 179 -2.87 16.33 17.73
N THR A 180 -3.45 17.48 18.00
CA THR A 180 -2.86 18.52 18.84
C THR A 180 -3.72 18.77 20.05
N GLN A 181 -3.17 18.68 21.25
CA GLN A 181 -3.86 19.04 22.48
C GLN A 181 -3.53 20.46 22.91
N ASP A 182 -4.55 21.27 23.09
CA ASP A 182 -4.45 22.57 23.72
C ASP A 182 -4.80 22.43 25.23
N LEU A 183 -3.75 22.31 26.04
CA LEU A 183 -3.89 22.12 27.47
C LEU A 183 -4.45 23.36 28.20
N GLN A 184 -4.39 24.55 27.58
CA GLN A 184 -4.92 25.79 28.16
C GLN A 184 -6.44 25.88 28.00
N ASN A 185 -6.94 25.42 26.85
CA ASN A 185 -8.37 25.46 26.55
C ASN A 185 -9.06 24.11 26.71
N SER A 186 -8.34 23.09 27.16
CA SER A 186 -8.85 21.70 27.30
C SER A 186 -9.51 21.18 26.00
N SER A 187 -8.94 21.54 24.87
CA SER A 187 -9.41 21.12 23.56
C SER A 187 -8.39 20.23 22.87
N THR A 188 -8.90 19.36 22.02
CA THR A 188 -8.08 18.53 21.13
C THR A 188 -8.46 18.86 19.71
N ILE A 189 -7.47 19.23 18.89
CA ILE A 189 -7.65 19.48 17.46
C ILE A 189 -7.13 18.26 16.73
N ILE A 190 -7.97 17.68 15.90
CA ILE A 190 -7.62 16.57 15.01
C ILE A 190 -7.73 17.10 13.59
N ASN A 191 -6.63 17.01 12.86
CA ASN A 191 -6.61 17.40 11.45
C ASN A 191 -6.36 16.18 10.59
N GLY A 192 -6.92 16.17 9.40
CA GLY A 192 -6.76 15.07 8.48
C GLY A 192 -6.95 15.48 7.03
N ILE A 193 -6.76 14.51 6.18
CA ILE A 193 -6.98 14.60 4.74
C ILE A 193 -8.02 13.56 4.37
N ALA A 194 -9.03 13.96 3.63
CA ALA A 194 -10.00 13.03 3.05
C ALA A 194 -9.93 13.09 1.52
N TRP A 195 -10.16 11.95 0.92
CA TRP A 195 -10.05 11.81 -0.51
C TRP A 195 -10.89 10.65 -1.04
N ALA A 196 -11.57 10.88 -2.16
CA ALA A 196 -12.30 9.86 -2.88
C ALA A 196 -11.87 9.85 -4.34
N GLN A 197 -11.38 8.71 -4.83
CA GLN A 197 -11.04 8.57 -6.26
C GLN A 197 -12.28 8.53 -7.14
N GLN A 198 -13.39 8.05 -6.61
CA GLN A 198 -14.68 8.00 -7.29
C GLN A 198 -15.78 8.39 -6.31
N GLY A 199 -16.78 9.12 -6.83
CA GLY A 199 -17.88 9.61 -6.01
C GLY A 199 -17.56 10.93 -5.30
N GLU A 200 -18.41 11.31 -4.36
CA GLU A 200 -18.31 12.54 -3.60
C GLU A 200 -18.32 12.22 -2.11
N ILE A 201 -17.49 12.91 -1.33
CA ILE A 201 -17.57 12.90 0.11
C ILE A 201 -18.59 13.96 0.51
N SER A 202 -19.71 13.54 1.07
CA SER A 202 -20.79 14.46 1.48
C SER A 202 -20.61 14.98 2.90
N ALA A 203 -19.95 14.24 3.76
CA ALA A 203 -19.67 14.64 5.13
C ALA A 203 -18.50 13.83 5.70
N ILE A 204 -17.82 14.38 6.69
CA ILE A 204 -16.89 13.67 7.57
C ILE A 204 -17.45 13.81 8.97
N GLU A 205 -17.69 12.68 9.60
CA GLU A 205 -18.23 12.63 10.96
C GLU A 205 -17.24 11.91 11.87
N TYR A 206 -17.16 12.33 13.10
CA TYR A 206 -16.35 11.68 14.12
C TYR A 206 -17.15 11.37 15.37
N ASN A 207 -16.70 10.40 16.10
CA ASN A 207 -17.27 9.95 17.35
C ASN A 207 -16.13 9.74 18.36
N LEU A 208 -16.33 10.16 19.60
CA LEU A 208 -15.39 9.94 20.70
C LEU A 208 -15.99 8.91 21.66
N ASP A 209 -15.22 7.86 21.93
CA ASP A 209 -15.54 6.81 22.92
C ASP A 209 -16.94 6.17 22.77
N GLY A 210 -17.45 6.06 21.54
CA GLY A 210 -18.76 5.49 21.27
C GLY A 210 -19.95 6.43 21.63
N GLY A 211 -19.68 7.71 21.81
CA GLY A 211 -20.70 8.74 22.07
C GLY A 211 -21.49 9.15 20.83
N ALA A 212 -21.97 10.38 20.83
CA ALA A 212 -22.67 10.96 19.67
C ALA A 212 -21.70 11.21 18.49
N TRP A 213 -22.25 11.20 17.27
CA TRP A 213 -21.52 11.61 16.08
C TRP A 213 -21.58 13.12 15.92
N TYR A 214 -20.46 13.70 15.52
CA TYR A 214 -20.28 15.12 15.26
C TYR A 214 -19.68 15.29 13.88
N GLU A 215 -20.13 16.32 13.16
CA GLU A 215 -19.60 16.65 11.85
C GLU A 215 -18.28 17.43 12.00
N ALA A 216 -17.26 17.02 11.25
CA ALA A 216 -15.99 17.72 11.16
C ALA A 216 -16.13 18.96 10.29
N THR A 217 -15.33 20.00 10.56
CA THR A 217 -15.24 21.17 9.68
C THR A 217 -14.25 20.89 8.54
N TYR A 218 -14.57 21.32 7.34
CA TYR A 218 -13.71 21.15 6.17
C TYR A 218 -13.81 22.38 5.26
N GLU A 219 -12.72 22.65 4.54
CA GLU A 219 -12.76 23.60 3.44
C GLU A 219 -13.69 23.06 2.35
N GLU A 220 -14.33 23.98 1.61
CA GLU A 220 -15.37 23.67 0.63
C GLU A 220 -15.01 22.44 -0.22
N ILE A 221 -15.80 21.37 -0.09
CA ILE A 221 -15.62 20.17 -0.91
C ILE A 221 -15.82 20.58 -2.36
N ASN A 222 -14.75 20.58 -3.14
CA ASN A 222 -14.89 20.68 -4.58
C ASN A 222 -15.39 19.33 -5.10
N SER A 223 -16.70 19.13 -5.08
CA SER A 223 -17.39 17.88 -5.41
C SER A 223 -17.09 17.35 -6.81
N SER A 224 -16.43 18.15 -7.63
CA SER A 224 -16.04 17.78 -9.00
C SER A 224 -14.57 17.36 -9.15
N SER A 225 -13.77 17.45 -8.09
CA SER A 225 -12.36 17.05 -8.13
C SER A 225 -12.12 15.80 -7.30
N ASN A 226 -11.47 14.81 -7.90
CA ASN A 226 -10.95 13.63 -7.21
C ASN A 226 -9.69 13.98 -6.38
N LEU A 227 -9.57 15.21 -5.90
CA LEU A 227 -8.41 15.72 -5.19
C LEU A 227 -8.60 15.65 -3.67
N PRO A 228 -7.52 15.40 -2.92
CA PRO A 228 -7.55 15.43 -1.46
C PRO A 228 -7.98 16.80 -0.93
N PHE A 229 -8.73 16.83 0.16
CA PHE A 229 -9.04 18.05 0.91
C PHE A 229 -8.80 17.89 2.41
N ASN A 230 -8.46 19.00 3.06
CA ASN A 230 -8.22 19.04 4.50
C ASN A 230 -9.53 19.13 5.29
N TRP A 231 -9.56 18.48 6.45
CA TRP A 231 -10.65 18.55 7.42
C TRP A 231 -10.11 18.75 8.83
N SER A 232 -10.91 19.28 9.74
CA SER A 232 -10.56 19.51 11.15
C SER A 232 -11.79 19.43 12.08
#